data_1d84628a589923fb9c4b601dbdd1e8b5
#
_entry.id   1d84628a589923fb9c4b601dbdd1e8b5
#
_cell.length_a   1.000
_cell.length_b   1.000
_cell.length_c   1.000
_cell.angle_alpha   90.00
_cell.angle_beta   90.00
_cell.angle_gamma   90.00
#
_symmetry.space_group_name_H-M   'P 1'
#
loop_
_entity.id
_entity.type
_entity.pdbx_description
1 polymer ?
#
loop_
_entity_poly.entity_id
_entity_poly.type
_entity_poly.pdbx_seq_one_letter_code
_entity_poly.pdbx_strand_id
1 'polypeptide(L)'
;SVDETYAAIEEDLSFGRDHLDWLPMNGEYGRITKGFCKAYLAELYMLKKDFTKAKTELKDIVDSGTYSLEPCFGNLHAWDTHWTKESVFEVMYHEQGYMGWGADSSSDAMMWYGYMCAAPEWGGWGSLCLSWEFVRSFEPGDKRRQYSAVAKGDTHPITGQTVGVTSGFDGLFQGSENMPTVYSLKYWRCKPGENNKVFNPISLTLKRYAGIMLDYAECCFETGDNATGWNMIRQIRNR
;
A
#
# COMPACT_ATOMS: atom_id res chain seq x y z
N SER A 1 22.12 18.92 -10.34
CA SER A 1 21.28 19.72 -9.41
C SER A 1 19.91 19.09 -9.24
N VAL A 2 19.14 19.53 -8.25
CA VAL A 2 17.75 19.09 -8.04
C VAL A 2 16.90 19.39 -9.26
N ASP A 3 17.08 20.58 -9.85
CA ASP A 3 16.32 21.00 -11.03
C ASP A 3 16.62 20.15 -12.26
N GLU A 4 17.85 19.76 -12.50
CA GLU A 4 18.24 18.85 -13.59
C GLU A 4 17.64 17.46 -13.37
N THR A 5 17.63 16.97 -12.13
CA THR A 5 16.98 15.69 -11.80
C THR A 5 15.48 15.76 -12.05
N TYR A 6 14.80 16.82 -11.62
CA TYR A 6 13.36 16.99 -11.87
C TYR A 6 13.05 17.13 -13.36
N ALA A 7 13.90 17.81 -14.13
CA ALA A 7 13.73 17.90 -15.58
C ALA A 7 13.84 16.55 -16.27
N ALA A 8 14.83 15.73 -15.90
CA ALA A 8 14.99 14.38 -16.43
C ALA A 8 13.79 13.47 -16.09
N ILE A 9 13.33 13.51 -14.84
CA ILE A 9 12.14 12.75 -14.40
C ILE A 9 10.89 13.20 -15.21
N GLU A 10 10.70 14.51 -15.40
CA GLU A 10 9.57 15.06 -16.15
C GLU A 10 9.62 14.63 -17.63
N GLU A 11 10.81 14.60 -18.23
CA GLU A 11 11.02 14.14 -19.61
C GLU A 11 10.68 12.65 -19.77
N ASP A 12 11.27 11.78 -18.94
CA ASP A 12 11.08 10.33 -18.99
C ASP A 12 9.60 9.95 -18.76
N LEU A 13 8.99 10.53 -17.74
CA LEU A 13 7.59 10.23 -17.42
C LEU A 13 6.62 10.79 -18.48
N SER A 14 6.93 11.97 -19.07
CA SER A 14 6.12 12.53 -20.15
C SER A 14 6.21 11.65 -21.40
N PHE A 15 7.41 11.16 -21.73
CA PHE A 15 7.57 10.22 -22.82
C PHE A 15 6.75 8.94 -22.58
N GLY A 16 6.83 8.36 -21.39
CA GLY A 16 6.04 7.18 -21.05
C GLY A 16 4.52 7.45 -21.09
N ARG A 17 4.06 8.60 -20.56
CA ARG A 17 2.64 9.01 -20.63
C ARG A 17 2.14 9.07 -22.08
N ASP A 18 2.95 9.57 -23.00
CA ASP A 18 2.53 9.82 -24.38
C ASP A 18 2.59 8.56 -25.27
N HIS A 19 3.39 7.56 -24.88
CA HIS A 19 3.64 6.36 -25.69
C HIS A 19 3.10 5.05 -25.10
N LEU A 20 2.76 5.01 -23.80
CA LEU A 20 2.24 3.81 -23.16
C LEU A 20 0.70 3.82 -23.12
N ASP A 21 0.13 2.63 -23.06
CA ASP A 21 -1.31 2.41 -22.86
C ASP A 21 -1.69 2.43 -21.37
N TRP A 22 -2.99 2.54 -21.12
CA TRP A 22 -3.56 2.44 -19.77
C TRP A 22 -3.39 1.05 -19.14
N LEU A 23 -3.43 0.00 -19.96
CA LEU A 23 -3.22 -1.38 -19.55
C LEU A 23 -1.79 -1.81 -19.84
N PRO A 24 -1.21 -2.72 -19.05
CA PRO A 24 0.13 -3.21 -19.31
C PRO A 24 0.21 -3.95 -20.66
N MET A 25 1.30 -3.74 -21.36
CA MET A 25 1.56 -4.38 -22.66
C MET A 25 1.47 -5.90 -22.53
N ASN A 26 0.74 -6.54 -23.42
CA ASN A 26 0.49 -8.00 -23.46
C ASN A 26 -0.14 -8.58 -22.17
N GLY A 27 -0.73 -7.73 -21.31
CA GLY A 27 -1.23 -8.19 -20.01
C GLY A 27 -0.14 -8.55 -18.99
N GLU A 28 1.09 -8.14 -19.24
CA GLU A 28 2.24 -8.39 -18.35
C GLU A 28 2.24 -7.41 -17.17
N TYR A 29 1.57 -7.79 -16.10
CA TYR A 29 1.55 -7.01 -14.86
C TYR A 29 2.97 -6.80 -14.31
N GLY A 30 3.21 -5.63 -13.70
CA GLY A 30 4.54 -5.19 -13.26
C GLY A 30 5.25 -4.26 -14.25
N ARG A 31 4.79 -4.18 -15.50
CA ARG A 31 5.25 -3.16 -16.44
C ARG A 31 4.62 -1.82 -16.14
N ILE A 32 5.38 -0.75 -16.36
CA ILE A 32 4.87 0.63 -16.25
C ILE A 32 3.80 0.89 -17.32
N THR A 33 2.83 1.72 -16.95
CA THR A 33 1.68 2.07 -17.79
C THR A 33 1.53 3.59 -17.87
N LYS A 34 0.64 4.06 -18.73
CA LYS A 34 0.24 5.48 -18.76
C LYS A 34 -0.20 5.99 -17.41
N GLY A 35 -0.99 5.19 -16.66
CA GLY A 35 -1.44 5.53 -15.32
C GLY A 35 -0.31 5.71 -14.31
N PHE A 36 0.72 4.85 -14.37
CA PHE A 36 1.95 5.00 -13.59
C PHE A 36 2.63 6.34 -13.91
N CYS A 37 2.87 6.62 -15.19
CA CYS A 37 3.58 7.85 -15.59
C CYS A 37 2.83 9.11 -15.15
N LYS A 38 1.52 9.16 -15.36
CA LYS A 38 0.68 10.28 -14.92
C LYS A 38 0.67 10.46 -13.39
N ALA A 39 0.62 9.37 -12.63
CA ALA A 39 0.63 9.42 -11.17
C ALA A 39 1.94 10.02 -10.63
N TYR A 40 3.08 9.62 -11.19
CA TYR A 40 4.38 10.16 -10.77
C TYR A 40 4.68 11.56 -11.33
N LEU A 41 4.16 11.91 -12.53
CA LEU A 41 4.18 13.30 -13.00
C LEU A 41 3.40 14.22 -12.06
N ALA A 42 2.21 13.79 -11.63
CA ALA A 42 1.42 14.55 -10.68
C ALA A 42 2.17 14.75 -9.36
N GLU A 43 2.79 13.70 -8.82
CA GLU A 43 3.61 13.80 -7.61
C GLU A 43 4.77 14.78 -7.78
N LEU A 44 5.47 14.73 -8.93
CA LEU A 44 6.53 15.69 -9.26
C LEU A 44 6.00 17.13 -9.29
N TYR A 45 4.84 17.36 -9.93
CA TYR A 45 4.23 18.68 -9.97
C TYR A 45 3.74 19.15 -8.60
N MET A 46 3.22 18.27 -7.74
CA MET A 46 2.87 18.59 -6.36
C MET A 46 4.11 18.99 -5.54
N LEU A 47 5.23 18.28 -5.68
CA LEU A 47 6.51 18.65 -5.06
C LEU A 47 7.01 20.04 -5.53
N LYS A 48 6.77 20.37 -6.80
CA LYS A 48 7.07 21.71 -7.38
C LYS A 48 5.99 22.76 -7.04
N LYS A 49 4.92 22.39 -6.31
CA LYS A 49 3.74 23.20 -6.02
C LYS A 49 2.98 23.69 -7.25
N ASP A 50 3.12 23.01 -8.39
CA ASP A 50 2.31 23.23 -9.59
C ASP A 50 1.04 22.37 -9.52
N PHE A 51 0.14 22.71 -8.60
CA PHE A 51 -1.10 21.95 -8.38
C PHE A 51 -2.04 21.97 -9.59
N THR A 52 -1.89 22.92 -10.49
CA THR A 52 -2.69 22.98 -11.72
C THR A 52 -2.29 21.87 -12.70
N LYS A 53 -0.99 21.68 -12.93
CA LYS A 53 -0.51 20.56 -13.76
C LYS A 53 -0.77 19.22 -13.09
N ALA A 54 -0.49 19.09 -11.79
CA ALA A 54 -0.77 17.89 -11.03
C ALA A 54 -2.25 17.48 -11.14
N LYS A 55 -3.16 18.43 -10.94
CA LYS A 55 -4.61 18.22 -11.07
C LYS A 55 -5.00 17.67 -12.44
N THR A 56 -4.38 18.16 -13.51
CA THR A 56 -4.67 17.71 -14.88
C THR A 56 -4.29 16.23 -15.05
N GLU A 57 -3.09 15.82 -14.62
CA GLU A 57 -2.63 14.44 -14.73
C GLU A 57 -3.50 13.48 -13.89
N LEU A 58 -3.85 13.89 -12.66
CA LEU A 58 -4.70 13.08 -11.76
C LEU A 58 -6.13 12.98 -12.26
N LYS A 59 -6.69 14.08 -12.80
CA LYS A 59 -8.02 14.07 -13.40
C LYS A 59 -8.11 13.07 -14.54
N ASP A 60 -7.12 13.02 -15.41
CA ASP A 60 -7.10 12.07 -16.53
C ASP A 60 -7.10 10.62 -16.04
N ILE A 61 -6.39 10.31 -14.92
CA ILE A 61 -6.42 8.98 -14.33
C ILE A 61 -7.83 8.64 -13.82
N VAL A 62 -8.48 9.58 -13.13
CA VAL A 62 -9.83 9.39 -12.61
C VAL A 62 -10.85 9.21 -13.74
N ASP A 63 -10.76 10.03 -14.78
CA ASP A 63 -11.69 10.03 -15.92
C ASP A 63 -11.47 8.83 -16.86
N SER A 64 -10.29 8.20 -16.84
CA SER A 64 -10.00 7.04 -17.69
C SER A 64 -10.90 5.85 -17.45
N GLY A 65 -11.47 5.74 -16.23
CA GLY A 65 -12.25 4.57 -15.80
C GLY A 65 -11.45 3.26 -15.72
N THR A 66 -10.13 3.32 -15.88
CA THR A 66 -9.25 2.14 -15.82
C THR A 66 -9.16 1.57 -14.40
N TYR A 67 -9.18 2.45 -13.40
CA TYR A 67 -9.04 2.11 -11.99
C TYR A 67 -10.34 2.34 -11.24
N SER A 68 -10.55 1.57 -10.17
CA SER A 68 -11.69 1.76 -9.27
C SER A 68 -11.34 1.37 -7.84
N LEU A 69 -12.06 1.91 -6.86
CA LEU A 69 -11.89 1.51 -5.47
C LEU A 69 -12.30 0.06 -5.25
N GLU A 70 -11.49 -0.69 -4.53
CA GLU A 70 -11.84 -2.02 -4.05
C GLU A 70 -12.97 -1.89 -3.01
N PRO A 71 -14.10 -2.59 -3.14
CA PRO A 71 -15.25 -2.41 -2.26
C PRO A 71 -14.94 -2.68 -0.78
N CYS A 72 -14.04 -3.60 -0.49
CA CYS A 72 -13.58 -3.89 0.86
C CYS A 72 -12.10 -3.58 1.01
N PHE A 73 -11.75 -2.68 1.94
CA PHE A 73 -10.36 -2.33 2.21
C PHE A 73 -9.51 -3.55 2.58
N GLY A 74 -10.08 -4.54 3.29
CA GLY A 74 -9.38 -5.76 3.66
C GLY A 74 -8.91 -6.58 2.47
N ASN A 75 -9.63 -6.55 1.35
CA ASN A 75 -9.26 -7.30 0.15
C ASN A 75 -7.91 -6.85 -0.42
N LEU A 76 -7.54 -5.58 -0.26
CA LEU A 76 -6.24 -5.07 -0.70
C LEU A 76 -5.06 -5.72 0.03
N HIS A 77 -5.32 -6.37 1.15
CA HIS A 77 -4.33 -6.97 2.03
C HIS A 77 -4.55 -8.49 2.21
N ALA A 78 -5.38 -9.11 1.37
CA ALA A 78 -5.55 -10.56 1.35
C ALA A 78 -4.32 -11.25 0.72
N TRP A 79 -4.13 -12.53 1.05
CA TRP A 79 -2.97 -13.32 0.60
C TRP A 79 -2.83 -13.40 -0.92
N ASP A 80 -3.95 -13.58 -1.60
CA ASP A 80 -4.04 -13.83 -3.04
C ASP A 80 -4.36 -12.58 -3.86
N THR A 81 -4.29 -11.40 -3.23
CA THR A 81 -4.67 -10.16 -3.89
C THR A 81 -3.46 -9.49 -4.51
N HIS A 82 -3.33 -9.60 -5.81
CA HIS A 82 -2.34 -8.92 -6.63
C HIS A 82 -3.06 -8.18 -7.77
N TRP A 83 -2.60 -6.99 -8.10
CA TRP A 83 -3.08 -6.23 -9.26
C TRP A 83 -4.61 -6.12 -9.33
N THR A 84 -5.20 -5.64 -8.26
CA THR A 84 -6.63 -5.30 -8.24
C THR A 84 -6.91 -4.11 -9.15
N LYS A 85 -8.18 -3.80 -9.36
CA LYS A 85 -8.58 -2.58 -10.06
C LYS A 85 -8.17 -1.29 -9.35
N GLU A 86 -7.75 -1.38 -8.10
CA GLU A 86 -7.21 -0.25 -7.34
C GLU A 86 -5.68 -0.10 -7.53
N SER A 87 -4.98 -1.12 -8.03
CA SER A 87 -3.54 -1.10 -8.20
C SER A 87 -3.12 -0.29 -9.42
N VAL A 88 -2.37 0.78 -9.20
CA VAL A 88 -1.76 1.58 -10.27
C VAL A 88 -0.34 1.09 -10.54
N PHE A 89 0.40 0.76 -9.49
CA PHE A 89 1.72 0.13 -9.61
C PHE A 89 2.07 -0.69 -8.38
N GLU A 90 2.57 -1.90 -8.64
CA GLU A 90 3.07 -2.83 -7.63
C GLU A 90 4.44 -3.38 -8.03
N VAL A 91 5.34 -3.48 -7.06
CA VAL A 91 6.57 -4.27 -7.20
C VAL A 91 6.23 -5.72 -6.93
N MET A 92 6.44 -6.57 -7.92
CA MET A 92 6.12 -7.99 -7.83
C MET A 92 7.23 -8.77 -7.16
N TYR A 93 6.83 -9.69 -6.29
CA TYR A 93 7.70 -10.70 -5.68
C TYR A 93 7.27 -12.08 -6.11
N HIS A 94 8.19 -13.04 -6.08
CA HIS A 94 7.97 -14.39 -6.59
C HIS A 94 8.15 -15.45 -5.50
N GLU A 95 7.34 -16.51 -5.54
CA GLU A 95 7.40 -17.64 -4.60
C GLU A 95 8.50 -18.65 -5.02
N GLN A 96 9.70 -18.22 -5.37
CA GLN A 96 10.81 -19.15 -5.63
C GLN A 96 11.72 -19.28 -4.41
N GLY A 97 11.88 -20.49 -4.03
CA GLY A 97 12.68 -21.12 -3.02
C GLY A 97 13.61 -20.24 -2.19
N TYR A 98 13.39 -20.24 -0.89
CA TYR A 98 14.34 -19.74 0.09
C TYR A 98 15.67 -20.48 -0.01
N MET A 99 16.74 -19.74 -0.22
CA MET A 99 18.11 -20.27 -0.31
C MET A 99 18.94 -20.07 0.97
N GLY A 100 18.35 -19.48 2.00
CA GLY A 100 19.01 -19.25 3.29
C GLY A 100 19.45 -17.78 3.50
N TRP A 101 19.79 -17.45 4.73
CA TRP A 101 20.31 -16.15 5.10
C TRP A 101 21.67 -15.90 4.44
N GLY A 102 21.79 -14.82 3.68
CA GLY A 102 23.05 -14.42 3.05
C GLY A 102 23.48 -15.29 1.85
N ALA A 103 22.64 -16.21 1.41
CA ALA A 103 22.89 -16.95 0.20
C ALA A 103 22.17 -16.28 -0.97
N ASP A 104 22.89 -15.93 -1.92
CA ASP A 104 22.61 -15.39 -3.23
C ASP A 104 21.24 -14.75 -3.55
N SER A 105 21.15 -14.18 -4.74
CA SER A 105 20.10 -13.31 -5.26
C SER A 105 18.67 -13.89 -5.33
N SER A 106 18.45 -15.16 -5.08
CA SER A 106 17.11 -15.76 -5.15
C SER A 106 16.24 -15.45 -3.92
N SER A 107 16.84 -15.07 -2.80
CA SER A 107 16.13 -14.60 -1.61
C SER A 107 15.55 -13.20 -1.79
N ASP A 108 16.07 -12.42 -2.71
CA ASP A 108 15.65 -11.03 -2.95
C ASP A 108 14.32 -10.93 -3.72
N ALA A 109 13.84 -12.06 -4.27
CA ALA A 109 12.58 -12.12 -4.97
C ALA A 109 11.34 -12.19 -4.04
N MET A 110 11.54 -12.19 -2.73
CA MET A 110 10.49 -12.36 -1.73
C MET A 110 10.37 -11.18 -0.78
N MET A 111 9.14 -10.90 -0.34
CA MET A 111 8.85 -9.79 0.54
C MET A 111 9.04 -10.16 2.02
N TRP A 112 9.91 -9.45 2.72
CA TRP A 112 10.20 -9.65 4.14
C TRP A 112 9.23 -8.94 5.10
N TYR A 113 8.53 -7.93 4.63
CA TYR A 113 7.70 -7.09 5.50
C TYR A 113 6.63 -7.89 6.24
N GLY A 114 6.06 -8.93 5.62
CA GLY A 114 5.11 -9.81 6.27
C GLY A 114 5.69 -10.48 7.51
N TYR A 115 6.93 -10.95 7.41
CA TYR A 115 7.64 -11.57 8.51
C TYR A 115 7.99 -10.59 9.63
N MET A 116 8.43 -9.39 9.27
CA MET A 116 8.73 -8.34 10.24
C MET A 116 7.48 -7.81 10.95
N CYS A 117 6.31 -7.87 10.31
CA CYS A 117 5.05 -7.39 10.87
C CYS A 117 4.30 -8.44 11.69
N ALA A 118 4.42 -9.72 11.36
CA ALA A 118 3.67 -10.79 12.01
C ALA A 118 4.08 -11.00 13.47
N ALA A 119 3.11 -11.38 14.32
CA ALA A 119 3.38 -11.74 15.71
C ALA A 119 4.30 -12.96 15.80
N PRO A 120 5.19 -13.05 16.82
CA PRO A 120 6.12 -14.16 16.99
C PRO A 120 5.46 -15.53 17.09
N GLU A 121 4.31 -15.64 17.72
CA GLU A 121 3.55 -16.89 17.80
C GLU A 121 3.07 -17.42 16.43
N TRP A 122 3.10 -16.56 15.41
CA TRP A 122 2.72 -16.88 14.03
C TRP A 122 3.93 -16.95 13.10
N GLY A 123 5.11 -17.12 13.68
CA GLY A 123 6.36 -17.27 12.94
C GLY A 123 6.98 -15.97 12.44
N GLY A 124 6.48 -14.83 12.86
CA GLY A 124 7.05 -13.52 12.55
C GLY A 124 8.05 -13.03 13.61
N TRP A 125 8.66 -11.89 13.36
CA TRP A 125 9.50 -11.20 14.35
C TRP A 125 8.75 -10.14 15.13
N GLY A 126 7.66 -9.59 14.61
CA GLY A 126 6.92 -8.52 15.26
C GLY A 126 7.76 -7.26 15.49
N SER A 127 8.71 -6.97 14.59
CA SER A 127 9.64 -5.86 14.75
C SER A 127 9.13 -4.55 14.14
N LEU A 128 8.17 -4.60 13.23
CA LEU A 128 7.48 -3.43 12.70
C LEU A 128 6.15 -3.22 13.43
N CYS A 129 6.23 -2.62 14.62
CA CYS A 129 5.10 -2.36 15.48
C CYS A 129 4.49 -0.99 15.19
N LEU A 130 3.19 -0.86 15.47
CA LEU A 130 2.44 0.38 15.37
C LEU A 130 2.32 1.04 16.74
N SER A 131 2.26 2.36 16.78
CA SER A 131 1.99 3.07 18.03
C SER A 131 0.50 3.03 18.40
N TRP A 132 0.20 3.14 19.68
CA TRP A 132 -1.19 3.26 20.16
C TRP A 132 -1.84 4.57 19.74
N GLU A 133 -1.06 5.64 19.54
CA GLU A 133 -1.54 6.91 19.00
C GLU A 133 -2.09 6.71 17.59
N PHE A 134 -1.39 5.94 16.74
CA PHE A 134 -1.90 5.58 15.41
C PHE A 134 -3.20 4.79 15.52
N VAL A 135 -3.28 3.80 16.40
CA VAL A 135 -4.51 2.99 16.58
C VAL A 135 -5.67 3.86 17.05
N ARG A 136 -5.42 4.80 17.97
CA ARG A 136 -6.44 5.72 18.48
C ARG A 136 -6.85 6.81 17.49
N SER A 137 -6.07 7.03 16.43
CA SER A 137 -6.43 7.99 15.38
C SER A 137 -7.57 7.50 14.46
N PHE A 138 -7.89 6.21 14.49
CA PHE A 138 -9.06 5.71 13.78
C PHE A 138 -10.35 6.16 14.47
N GLU A 139 -11.27 6.70 13.68
CA GLU A 139 -12.59 7.07 14.17
C GLU A 139 -13.39 5.83 14.62
N PRO A 140 -14.30 5.97 15.58
CA PRO A 140 -15.20 4.88 15.95
C PRO A 140 -15.96 4.34 14.72
N GLY A 141 -15.89 3.03 14.50
CA GLY A 141 -16.51 2.38 13.35
C GLY A 141 -15.72 2.42 12.03
N ASP A 142 -14.51 2.98 12.02
CA ASP A 142 -13.64 2.92 10.85
C ASP A 142 -13.20 1.48 10.56
N LYS A 143 -13.74 0.91 9.50
CA LYS A 143 -13.49 -0.48 9.09
C LYS A 143 -12.02 -0.74 8.74
N ARG A 144 -11.25 0.29 8.41
CA ARG A 144 -9.82 0.13 8.06
C ARG A 144 -8.97 -0.30 9.26
N ARG A 145 -9.40 0.07 10.49
CA ARG A 145 -8.66 -0.26 11.73
C ARG A 145 -8.43 -1.76 11.84
N GLN A 146 -9.45 -2.58 11.67
CA GLN A 146 -9.37 -4.05 11.81
C GLN A 146 -8.47 -4.73 10.77
N TYR A 147 -8.23 -4.08 9.61
CA TYR A 147 -7.33 -4.57 8.56
C TYR A 147 -5.96 -3.87 8.55
N SER A 148 -5.71 -2.96 9.48
CA SER A 148 -4.45 -2.21 9.57
C SER A 148 -3.64 -2.58 10.79
N ALA A 149 -4.29 -2.90 11.91
CA ALA A 149 -3.65 -3.06 13.21
C ALA A 149 -4.31 -4.16 14.03
N VAL A 150 -3.50 -5.03 14.63
CA VAL A 150 -3.95 -6.11 15.52
C VAL A 150 -3.06 -6.17 16.74
N ALA A 151 -3.66 -6.37 17.91
CA ALA A 151 -2.97 -6.49 19.19
C ALA A 151 -3.41 -7.77 19.92
N LYS A 152 -2.76 -8.10 21.04
CA LYS A 152 -3.19 -9.21 21.90
C LYS A 152 -4.68 -9.08 22.24
N GLY A 153 -5.42 -10.16 22.05
CA GLY A 153 -6.87 -10.25 22.27
C GLY A 153 -7.70 -9.89 21.04
N ASP A 154 -7.13 -9.26 20.03
CA ASP A 154 -7.82 -9.03 18.76
C ASP A 154 -7.87 -10.34 17.95
N THR A 155 -8.91 -10.47 17.13
CA THR A 155 -9.01 -11.55 16.15
C THR A 155 -8.43 -11.10 14.81
N HIS A 156 -7.52 -11.89 14.25
CA HIS A 156 -7.00 -11.63 12.92
C HIS A 156 -8.12 -11.78 11.88
N PRO A 157 -8.43 -10.75 11.10
CA PRO A 157 -9.65 -10.70 10.29
C PRO A 157 -9.69 -11.72 9.14
N ILE A 158 -8.53 -12.25 8.74
CA ILE A 158 -8.41 -13.20 7.63
C ILE A 158 -8.41 -14.65 8.15
N THR A 159 -7.63 -14.92 9.19
CA THR A 159 -7.47 -16.29 9.70
C THR A 159 -8.49 -16.68 10.76
N GLY A 160 -9.15 -15.71 11.40
CA GLY A 160 -10.06 -15.93 12.52
C GLY A 160 -9.37 -16.31 13.83
N GLN A 161 -8.04 -16.32 13.89
CA GLN A 161 -7.28 -16.67 15.09
C GLN A 161 -7.09 -15.47 16.01
N THR A 162 -7.11 -15.69 17.32
CA THR A 162 -6.84 -14.65 18.31
C THR A 162 -5.35 -14.48 18.53
N VAL A 163 -4.89 -13.24 18.54
CA VAL A 163 -3.49 -12.90 18.85
C VAL A 163 -3.25 -13.03 20.34
N GLY A 164 -2.28 -13.85 20.74
CA GLY A 164 -2.01 -14.22 22.13
C GLY A 164 -0.85 -13.48 22.80
N VAL A 165 0.10 -12.95 22.01
CA VAL A 165 1.33 -12.36 22.55
C VAL A 165 1.25 -10.86 22.80
N THR A 166 2.07 -10.37 23.73
CA THR A 166 2.15 -8.94 24.09
C THR A 166 3.39 -8.24 23.55
N SER A 167 4.41 -9.01 23.13
CA SER A 167 5.71 -8.48 22.70
C SER A 167 6.17 -9.13 21.40
N GLY A 168 6.98 -8.39 20.62
CA GLY A 168 7.64 -8.88 19.41
C GLY A 168 9.11 -9.17 19.65
N PHE A 169 9.75 -9.79 18.70
CA PHE A 169 11.19 -10.08 18.57
C PHE A 169 11.92 -10.26 19.91
N ASP A 170 11.89 -11.47 20.46
CA ASP A 170 12.55 -11.87 21.72
C ASP A 170 12.32 -10.91 22.91
N GLY A 171 11.16 -10.21 22.92
CA GLY A 171 10.81 -9.26 23.97
C GLY A 171 11.43 -7.87 23.83
N LEU A 172 12.15 -7.57 22.75
CA LEU A 172 12.76 -6.25 22.52
C LEU A 172 11.72 -5.14 22.33
N PHE A 173 10.56 -5.47 21.76
CA PHE A 173 9.45 -4.53 21.53
C PHE A 173 8.31 -4.89 22.50
N GLN A 174 8.51 -4.56 23.78
CA GLN A 174 7.58 -4.99 24.83
C GLN A 174 6.38 -4.07 24.93
N GLY A 175 5.21 -4.65 24.67
CA GLY A 175 3.95 -4.13 25.19
C GLY A 175 3.71 -4.59 26.65
N SER A 176 2.72 -4.01 27.29
CA SER A 176 2.19 -4.47 28.59
C SER A 176 0.79 -5.08 28.43
N GLU A 177 0.27 -5.70 29.48
CA GLU A 177 -1.11 -6.21 29.45
C GLU A 177 -2.14 -5.11 29.14
N ASN A 178 -1.90 -3.87 29.59
CA ASN A 178 -2.77 -2.72 29.34
C ASN A 178 -2.49 -2.01 28.01
N MET A 179 -1.27 -2.16 27.47
CA MET A 179 -0.84 -1.60 26.19
C MET A 179 0.02 -2.63 25.45
N PRO A 180 -0.59 -3.71 24.94
CA PRO A 180 0.16 -4.75 24.23
C PRO A 180 0.77 -4.22 22.94
N THR A 181 1.78 -4.92 22.44
CA THR A 181 2.35 -4.62 21.13
C THR A 181 1.28 -4.68 20.05
N VAL A 182 1.26 -3.69 19.17
CA VAL A 182 0.34 -3.63 18.03
C VAL A 182 1.09 -3.96 16.76
N TYR A 183 0.64 -4.97 16.05
CA TYR A 183 1.22 -5.48 14.83
C TYR A 183 0.54 -4.89 13.61
N SER A 184 1.30 -4.61 12.53
CA SER A 184 0.75 -4.13 11.27
C SER A 184 0.22 -5.29 10.44
N LEU A 185 -1.05 -5.23 10.06
CA LEU A 185 -1.68 -6.25 9.20
C LEU A 185 -1.46 -6.02 7.70
N LYS A 186 -1.07 -4.83 7.27
CA LYS A 186 -0.96 -4.52 5.83
C LYS A 186 -0.02 -5.46 5.08
N TYR A 187 1.04 -5.88 5.74
CA TYR A 187 2.05 -6.79 5.16
C TYR A 187 2.05 -8.16 5.83
N TRP A 188 1.34 -8.33 6.92
CA TRP A 188 1.12 -9.63 7.53
C TRP A 188 -0.03 -10.33 6.81
N ARG A 189 0.27 -10.83 5.62
CA ARG A 189 -0.68 -11.55 4.78
C ARG A 189 -0.38 -13.04 4.88
N CYS A 190 -1.32 -13.80 5.40
CA CYS A 190 -1.22 -15.24 5.52
C CYS A 190 -2.45 -15.91 4.93
N LYS A 191 -2.28 -17.15 4.44
CA LYS A 191 -3.41 -17.95 4.03
C LYS A 191 -4.25 -18.33 5.25
N PRO A 192 -5.58 -18.41 5.12
CA PRO A 192 -6.42 -18.95 6.19
C PRO A 192 -5.93 -20.34 6.62
N GLY A 193 -5.73 -20.54 7.93
CA GLY A 193 -5.26 -21.81 8.50
C GLY A 193 -3.75 -22.08 8.39
N GLU A 194 -2.96 -21.21 7.77
CA GLU A 194 -1.51 -21.31 7.71
C GLU A 194 -0.84 -20.24 8.57
N ASN A 195 0.28 -20.59 9.19
CA ASN A 195 1.15 -19.59 9.81
C ASN A 195 1.80 -18.71 8.73
N ASN A 196 2.17 -17.50 9.12
CA ASN A 196 2.89 -16.61 8.21
C ASN A 196 4.21 -17.27 7.77
N LYS A 197 4.45 -17.26 6.46
CA LYS A 197 5.75 -17.68 5.93
C LYS A 197 6.70 -16.52 5.95
N VAL A 198 7.96 -16.79 6.28
CA VAL A 198 9.07 -15.80 6.29
C VAL A 198 9.14 -15.05 4.98
N PHE A 199 8.93 -15.78 3.90
CA PHE A 199 8.97 -15.28 2.54
C PHE A 199 7.60 -15.50 1.91
N ASN A 200 7.00 -14.44 1.41
CA ASN A 200 5.75 -14.55 0.69
C ASN A 200 5.81 -13.75 -0.61
N PRO A 201 5.07 -14.17 -1.63
CA PRO A 201 5.08 -13.54 -2.95
C PRO A 201 4.16 -12.30 -3.01
N ILE A 202 3.94 -11.64 -1.89
CA ILE A 202 3.02 -10.51 -1.82
C ILE A 202 3.66 -9.29 -2.48
N SER A 203 3.00 -8.76 -3.49
CA SER A 203 3.43 -7.53 -4.16
C SER A 203 3.40 -6.33 -3.22
N LEU A 204 4.39 -5.46 -3.34
CA LEU A 204 4.42 -4.18 -2.65
C LEU A 204 3.70 -3.13 -3.50
N THR A 205 2.53 -2.72 -3.07
CA THR A 205 1.77 -1.67 -3.75
C THR A 205 2.40 -0.31 -3.48
N LEU A 206 2.96 0.33 -4.51
CA LEU A 206 3.57 1.66 -4.42
C LEU A 206 2.57 2.77 -4.74
N LYS A 207 1.71 2.56 -5.73
CA LYS A 207 0.65 3.52 -6.10
C LYS A 207 -0.70 2.81 -6.20
N ARG A 208 -1.69 3.40 -5.57
CA ARG A 208 -3.04 2.87 -5.47
C ARG A 208 -4.06 3.96 -5.79
N TYR A 209 -5.17 3.59 -6.45
CA TYR A 209 -6.18 4.53 -6.92
C TYR A 209 -6.77 5.41 -5.79
N ALA A 210 -6.97 4.87 -4.58
CA ALA A 210 -7.38 5.70 -3.45
C ALA A 210 -6.34 6.79 -3.10
N GLY A 211 -5.03 6.52 -3.24
CA GLY A 211 -3.98 7.55 -3.12
C GLY A 211 -4.12 8.62 -4.22
N ILE A 212 -4.31 8.20 -5.47
CA ILE A 212 -4.58 9.11 -6.59
C ILE A 212 -5.78 10.03 -6.31
N MET A 213 -6.86 9.48 -5.77
CA MET A 213 -8.05 10.28 -5.42
C MET A 213 -7.77 11.29 -4.31
N LEU A 214 -6.90 10.95 -3.33
CA LEU A 214 -6.50 11.88 -2.26
C LEU A 214 -5.59 12.98 -2.81
N ASP A 215 -4.61 12.64 -3.64
CA ASP A 215 -3.73 13.60 -4.30
C ASP A 215 -4.56 14.55 -5.20
N TYR A 216 -5.56 14.00 -5.91
CA TYR A 216 -6.48 14.79 -6.72
C TYR A 216 -7.34 15.74 -5.86
N ALA A 217 -7.83 15.25 -4.71
CA ALA A 217 -8.58 16.09 -3.78
C ALA A 217 -7.73 17.25 -3.25
N GLU A 218 -6.47 16.99 -2.87
CA GLU A 218 -5.53 18.02 -2.45
C GLU A 218 -5.32 19.07 -3.55
N CYS A 219 -5.02 18.64 -4.77
CA CYS A 219 -4.88 19.55 -5.92
C CYS A 219 -6.16 20.35 -6.19
N CYS A 220 -7.34 19.75 -5.99
CA CYS A 220 -8.60 20.46 -6.11
C CYS A 220 -8.74 21.56 -5.05
N PHE A 221 -8.38 21.30 -3.80
CA PHE A 221 -8.42 22.29 -2.74
C PHE A 221 -7.44 23.43 -3.01
N GLU A 222 -6.22 23.13 -3.40
CA GLU A 222 -5.18 24.13 -3.72
C GLU A 222 -5.54 25.00 -4.94
N THR A 223 -6.41 24.49 -5.84
CA THR A 223 -6.89 25.22 -7.02
C THR A 223 -8.31 25.77 -6.87
N GLY A 224 -8.89 25.73 -5.67
CA GLY A 224 -10.21 26.31 -5.37
C GLY A 224 -11.42 25.45 -5.77
N ASP A 225 -11.22 24.24 -6.28
CA ASP A 225 -12.31 23.31 -6.66
C ASP A 225 -12.72 22.41 -5.48
N ASN A 226 -13.16 23.04 -4.39
CA ASN A 226 -13.48 22.35 -3.15
C ASN A 226 -14.56 21.27 -3.30
N ALA A 227 -15.53 21.48 -4.21
CA ALA A 227 -16.63 20.54 -4.41
C ALA A 227 -16.13 19.18 -4.93
N THR A 228 -15.26 19.19 -5.92
CA THR A 228 -14.62 17.99 -6.46
C THR A 228 -13.72 17.33 -5.40
N GLY A 229 -12.90 18.10 -4.68
CA GLY A 229 -12.04 17.59 -3.62
C GLY A 229 -12.83 16.81 -2.55
N TRP A 230 -13.89 17.42 -2.02
CA TRP A 230 -14.75 16.74 -1.04
C TRP A 230 -15.49 15.53 -1.61
N ASN A 231 -15.82 15.53 -2.90
CA ASN A 231 -16.43 14.36 -3.53
C ASN A 231 -15.46 13.16 -3.56
N MET A 232 -14.19 13.36 -3.89
CA MET A 232 -13.16 12.31 -3.87
C MET A 232 -13.01 11.70 -2.45
N ILE A 233 -12.90 12.55 -1.44
CA ILE A 233 -12.79 12.09 -0.05
C ILE A 233 -14.02 11.28 0.38
N ARG A 234 -15.25 11.74 0.04
CA ARG A 234 -16.48 11.02 0.37
C ARG A 234 -16.55 9.65 -0.26
N GLN A 235 -16.14 9.50 -1.51
CA GLN A 235 -16.11 8.19 -2.18
C GLN A 235 -15.20 7.20 -1.44
N ILE A 236 -14.01 7.63 -1.01
CA ILE A 236 -13.08 6.79 -0.26
C ILE A 236 -13.65 6.40 1.11
N ARG A 237 -14.32 7.34 1.80
CA ARG A 237 -14.89 7.10 3.14
C ARG A 237 -16.13 6.21 3.13
N ASN A 238 -16.85 6.16 2.03
CA ASN A 238 -18.13 5.43 1.91
C ASN A 238 -17.96 3.95 1.51
N ARG A 239 -16.75 3.47 1.25
CA ARG A 239 -16.52 2.08 0.89
C ARG A 239 -16.50 1.12 2.08
#